data_0bb91e37d94771c4055841386b7e23a5
#
_entry.id   0bb91e37d94771c4055841386b7e23a5
#
_cell.length_a   1.000
_cell.length_b   1.000
_cell.length_c   1.000
_cell.angle_alpha   90.00
_cell.angle_beta   90.00
_cell.angle_gamma   90.00
#
_symmetry.space_group_name_H-M   'P 1'
#
loop_
_entity.id
_entity.type
_entity.pdbx_description
1 polymer ?
#
loop_
_entity_poly.entity_id
_entity_poly.type
_entity_poly.pdbx_seq_one_letter_code
_entity_poly.pdbx_strand_id
1 'polypeptide(L)'
;YTDALKAETDANYQPAYDSQEVVLAGILKELEEADKMLEGSDEIISGDIIYNGNLVNWRKLINAYRLRILMSLSGKEKVGDIDVKSEFSKIVADGPLMESLSDNGQLIYLDQQDNRYPYFNDSDFGSGRFMDSTYIAALATRQDPRLFAVATQTPNAEKAGKAINDFSSYDGGDPAVPYSLVNDKAVAGNCSKPAPRYYQTPTNEPMVLLGYVEQQLILAEAVVRGWI
;
A
#
# COMPACT_ATOMS: atom_id res chain seq x y z
N TYR A 1 -22.94 3.39 -0.23
CA TYR A 1 -22.64 2.26 0.62
C TYR A 1 -23.91 1.49 0.93
N THR A 2 -24.86 2.07 1.66
CA THR A 2 -26.10 1.39 2.06
C THR A 2 -27.01 0.98 0.88
N ASP A 3 -26.99 1.73 -0.19
CA ASP A 3 -27.85 1.52 -1.37
C ASP A 3 -27.08 1.00 -2.61
N ALA A 4 -25.78 0.78 -2.49
CA ALA A 4 -24.94 0.49 -3.66
C ALA A 4 -25.30 -0.79 -4.41
N LEU A 5 -25.84 -1.81 -3.70
CA LEU A 5 -26.20 -3.10 -4.28
C LEU A 5 -27.72 -3.23 -4.59
N LYS A 6 -28.49 -2.15 -4.48
CA LYS A 6 -29.95 -2.17 -4.68
C LYS A 6 -30.39 -2.01 -6.14
N ALA A 7 -29.45 -2.00 -7.09
CA ALA A 7 -29.79 -1.88 -8.51
C ALA A 7 -30.63 -3.06 -9.01
N GLU A 8 -30.31 -4.28 -8.59
CA GLU A 8 -31.02 -5.50 -9.00
C GLU A 8 -32.34 -5.71 -8.24
N THR A 9 -32.33 -5.40 -6.92
CA THR A 9 -33.50 -5.69 -6.06
C THR A 9 -34.57 -4.61 -6.13
N ASP A 10 -34.16 -3.34 -6.17
CA ASP A 10 -35.05 -2.20 -6.01
C ASP A 10 -35.07 -1.28 -7.25
N ALA A 11 -34.39 -1.69 -8.35
CA ALA A 11 -34.18 -0.87 -9.56
C ALA A 11 -33.59 0.52 -9.27
N ASN A 12 -32.77 0.62 -8.20
CA ASN A 12 -32.12 1.87 -7.82
C ASN A 12 -30.77 1.99 -8.54
N TYR A 13 -30.79 2.63 -9.72
CA TYR A 13 -29.59 2.86 -10.54
C TYR A 13 -28.86 4.17 -10.22
N GLN A 14 -29.39 4.97 -9.29
CA GLN A 14 -28.78 6.24 -8.84
C GLN A 14 -28.80 6.32 -7.31
N PRO A 15 -28.01 5.45 -6.62
CA PRO A 15 -27.97 5.44 -5.17
C PRO A 15 -27.46 6.76 -4.61
N ALA A 16 -28.03 7.21 -3.49
CA ALA A 16 -27.52 8.36 -2.76
C ALA A 16 -26.16 8.06 -2.11
N TYR A 17 -25.32 9.07 -1.96
CA TYR A 17 -24.09 8.94 -1.17
C TYR A 17 -24.42 9.02 0.33
N ASP A 18 -23.87 8.08 1.07
CA ASP A 18 -23.90 8.13 2.54
C ASP A 18 -22.86 9.11 3.08
N SER A 19 -23.05 9.58 4.30
CA SER A 19 -22.01 10.34 5.00
C SER A 19 -20.78 9.48 5.28
N GLN A 20 -19.61 10.10 5.35
CA GLN A 20 -18.36 9.40 5.71
C GLN A 20 -18.49 8.66 7.05
N GLU A 21 -19.21 9.25 8.01
CA GLU A 21 -19.47 8.64 9.31
C GLU A 21 -20.22 7.31 9.19
N VAL A 22 -21.30 7.28 8.42
CA VAL A 22 -22.09 6.04 8.18
C VAL A 22 -21.22 4.97 7.50
N VAL A 23 -20.45 5.35 6.50
CA VAL A 23 -19.58 4.42 5.76
C VAL A 23 -18.51 3.83 6.68
N LEU A 24 -17.77 4.66 7.42
CA LEU A 24 -16.66 4.19 8.26
C LEU A 24 -17.14 3.38 9.47
N ALA A 25 -18.25 3.79 10.09
CA ALA A 25 -18.86 3.00 11.17
C ALA A 25 -19.34 1.63 10.66
N GLY A 26 -19.96 1.61 9.46
CA GLY A 26 -20.38 0.36 8.81
C GLY A 26 -19.22 -0.57 8.52
N ILE A 27 -18.15 -0.08 7.90
CA ILE A 27 -16.94 -0.87 7.59
C ILE A 27 -16.30 -1.44 8.88
N LEU A 28 -16.19 -0.64 9.94
CA LEU A 28 -15.65 -1.11 11.22
C LEU A 28 -16.47 -2.25 11.81
N LYS A 29 -17.80 -2.15 11.75
CA LYS A 29 -18.71 -3.21 12.22
C LYS A 29 -18.61 -4.47 11.37
N GLU A 30 -18.61 -4.37 10.05
CA GLU A 30 -18.45 -5.51 9.15
C GLU A 30 -17.10 -6.22 9.36
N LEU A 31 -16.01 -5.47 9.56
CA LEU A 31 -14.69 -6.04 9.87
C LEU A 31 -14.68 -6.72 11.25
N GLU A 32 -15.37 -6.17 12.27
CA GLU A 32 -15.49 -6.82 13.57
C GLU A 32 -16.30 -8.14 13.46
N GLU A 33 -17.40 -8.14 12.71
CA GLU A 33 -18.20 -9.34 12.45
C GLU A 33 -17.38 -10.41 11.72
N ALA A 34 -16.61 -10.01 10.70
CA ALA A 34 -15.72 -10.92 9.97
C ALA A 34 -14.65 -11.55 10.88
N ASP A 35 -14.02 -10.76 11.76
CA ASP A 35 -13.06 -11.30 12.74
C ASP A 35 -13.72 -12.35 13.66
N LYS A 36 -14.91 -12.06 14.19
CA LYS A 36 -15.66 -12.98 15.04
C LYS A 36 -16.08 -14.26 14.31
N MET A 37 -16.45 -14.18 13.03
CA MET A 37 -16.81 -15.36 12.22
C MET A 37 -15.62 -16.29 12.00
N LEU A 38 -14.40 -15.75 11.92
CA LEU A 38 -13.18 -16.53 11.73
C LEU A 38 -12.60 -17.07 13.05
N GLU A 39 -13.03 -16.52 14.19
CA GLU A 39 -12.53 -16.92 15.51
C GLU A 39 -12.90 -18.35 15.86
N GLY A 40 -11.89 -19.18 16.12
CA GLY A 40 -12.08 -20.58 16.46
C GLY A 40 -12.67 -21.45 15.34
N SER A 41 -12.73 -20.94 14.11
CA SER A 41 -13.18 -21.72 12.95
C SER A 41 -12.05 -22.64 12.46
N ASP A 42 -12.41 -23.90 12.18
CA ASP A 42 -11.53 -24.91 11.56
C ASP A 42 -11.85 -25.11 10.07
N GLU A 43 -12.61 -24.19 9.46
CA GLU A 43 -13.00 -24.30 8.06
C GLU A 43 -11.80 -24.16 7.12
N ILE A 44 -11.78 -24.98 6.07
CA ILE A 44 -10.76 -24.93 5.02
C ILE A 44 -11.28 -24.06 3.88
N ILE A 45 -10.66 -22.90 3.70
CA ILE A 45 -10.94 -22.02 2.56
C ILE A 45 -10.05 -22.44 1.39
N SER A 46 -10.67 -22.92 0.30
CA SER A 46 -9.97 -23.25 -0.93
C SER A 46 -10.00 -22.06 -1.91
N GLY A 47 -8.94 -21.90 -2.71
CA GLY A 47 -8.85 -20.83 -3.71
C GLY A 47 -8.44 -19.47 -3.15
N ASP A 48 -8.06 -19.38 -1.89
CA ASP A 48 -7.51 -18.17 -1.29
C ASP A 48 -6.09 -17.91 -1.80
N ILE A 49 -5.95 -16.84 -2.58
CA ILE A 49 -4.69 -16.44 -3.21
C ILE A 49 -3.83 -15.51 -2.33
N ILE A 50 -4.32 -15.13 -1.16
CA ILE A 50 -3.61 -14.23 -0.24
C ILE A 50 -2.90 -15.03 0.86
N TYR A 51 -3.62 -15.89 1.57
CA TYR A 51 -3.12 -16.61 2.73
C TYR A 51 -3.25 -18.14 2.65
N ASN A 52 -3.63 -18.67 1.47
CA ASN A 52 -3.85 -20.11 1.25
C ASN A 52 -4.79 -20.72 2.29
N GLY A 53 -5.82 -20.01 2.70
CA GLY A 53 -6.83 -20.45 3.65
C GLY A 53 -6.44 -20.30 5.12
N ASN A 54 -5.37 -19.60 5.44
CA ASN A 54 -4.96 -19.36 6.84
C ASN A 54 -5.85 -18.29 7.49
N LEU A 55 -6.82 -18.75 8.30
CA LEU A 55 -7.80 -17.90 8.97
C LEU A 55 -7.19 -16.96 10.00
N VAL A 56 -6.13 -17.37 10.68
CA VAL A 56 -5.43 -16.52 11.65
C VAL A 56 -4.80 -15.31 10.96
N ASN A 57 -4.20 -15.50 9.79
CA ASN A 57 -3.63 -14.40 9.02
C ASN A 57 -4.72 -13.47 8.48
N TRP A 58 -5.89 -14.00 8.10
CA TRP A 58 -7.04 -13.17 7.75
C TRP A 58 -7.51 -12.31 8.92
N ARG A 59 -7.60 -12.88 10.14
CA ARG A 59 -7.91 -12.12 11.36
C ARG A 59 -6.89 -11.02 11.63
N LYS A 60 -5.59 -11.31 11.50
CA LYS A 60 -4.51 -10.31 11.62
C LYS A 60 -4.69 -9.16 10.63
N LEU A 61 -5.00 -9.47 9.38
CA LEU A 61 -5.24 -8.46 8.34
C LEU A 61 -6.48 -7.61 8.65
N ILE A 62 -7.59 -8.24 9.05
CA ILE A 62 -8.82 -7.55 9.44
C ILE A 62 -8.54 -6.55 10.57
N ASN A 63 -7.85 -6.98 11.63
CA ASN A 63 -7.53 -6.11 12.76
C ASN A 63 -6.57 -4.98 12.37
N ALA A 64 -5.59 -5.24 11.51
CA ALA A 64 -4.72 -4.19 10.98
C ALA A 64 -5.50 -3.15 10.16
N TYR A 65 -6.50 -3.56 9.36
CA TYR A 65 -7.41 -2.63 8.67
C TYR A 65 -8.27 -1.81 9.64
N ARG A 66 -8.80 -2.43 10.68
CA ARG A 66 -9.55 -1.71 11.73
C ARG A 66 -8.68 -0.65 12.38
N LEU A 67 -7.43 -0.98 12.74
CA LEU A 67 -6.48 -0.02 13.32
C LEU A 67 -6.15 1.13 12.35
N ARG A 68 -5.98 0.85 11.04
CA ARG A 68 -5.77 1.88 10.00
C ARG A 68 -6.93 2.88 9.95
N ILE A 69 -8.18 2.37 9.95
CA ILE A 69 -9.37 3.21 9.91
C ILE A 69 -9.49 4.05 11.18
N LEU A 70 -9.33 3.44 12.35
CA LEU A 70 -9.40 4.15 13.63
C LEU A 70 -8.31 5.20 13.76
N MET A 71 -7.08 4.94 13.29
CA MET A 71 -6.02 5.94 13.27
C MET A 71 -6.33 7.10 12.32
N SER A 72 -6.93 6.84 11.16
CA SER A 72 -7.38 7.91 10.25
C SER A 72 -8.47 8.80 10.87
N LEU A 73 -9.21 8.27 11.84
CA LEU A 73 -10.22 8.97 12.63
C LEU A 73 -9.67 9.62 13.91
N SER A 74 -8.35 9.69 14.08
CA SER A 74 -7.70 10.18 15.30
C SER A 74 -8.08 11.61 15.73
N GLY A 75 -8.65 12.40 14.84
CA GLY A 75 -9.21 13.71 15.14
C GLY A 75 -10.66 13.70 15.63
N LYS A 76 -11.28 12.51 15.79
CA LYS A 76 -12.65 12.33 16.24
C LYS A 76 -12.68 11.54 17.55
N GLU A 77 -13.59 11.88 18.43
CA GLU A 77 -13.88 11.07 19.62
C GLU A 77 -14.67 9.81 19.26
N LYS A 78 -15.68 9.98 18.39
CA LYS A 78 -16.58 8.91 17.98
C LYS A 78 -16.83 8.92 16.48
N VAL A 79 -17.19 7.76 15.96
CA VAL A 79 -17.78 7.56 14.64
C VAL A 79 -19.02 6.66 14.80
N GLY A 80 -20.22 7.21 14.57
CA GLY A 80 -21.46 6.58 15.03
C GLY A 80 -21.43 6.37 16.54
N ASP A 81 -21.67 5.15 16.98
CA ASP A 81 -21.63 4.69 18.38
C ASP A 81 -20.24 4.18 18.82
N ILE A 82 -19.27 4.12 17.91
CA ILE A 82 -17.91 3.61 18.19
C ILE A 82 -17.04 4.72 18.78
N ASP A 83 -16.50 4.53 19.98
CA ASP A 83 -15.45 5.36 20.56
C ASP A 83 -14.11 4.98 19.93
N VAL A 84 -13.49 5.93 19.24
CA VAL A 84 -12.32 5.67 18.38
C VAL A 84 -11.11 5.18 19.17
N LYS A 85 -10.79 5.83 20.28
CA LYS A 85 -9.63 5.48 21.11
C LYS A 85 -9.88 4.14 21.84
N SER A 86 -11.04 3.99 22.41
CA SER A 86 -11.39 2.79 23.18
C SER A 86 -11.40 1.54 22.30
N GLU A 87 -11.98 1.64 21.10
CA GLU A 87 -11.99 0.52 20.14
C GLU A 87 -10.59 0.19 19.66
N PHE A 88 -9.75 1.20 19.38
CA PHE A 88 -8.36 0.98 19.03
C PHE A 88 -7.60 0.21 20.13
N SER A 89 -7.69 0.66 21.37
CA SER A 89 -7.01 0.03 22.50
C SER A 89 -7.49 -1.40 22.74
N LYS A 90 -8.79 -1.66 22.54
CA LYS A 90 -9.37 -3.01 22.64
C LYS A 90 -8.81 -3.95 21.58
N ILE A 91 -8.72 -3.51 20.31
CA ILE A 91 -8.15 -4.34 19.25
C ILE A 91 -6.69 -4.69 19.54
N VAL A 92 -5.91 -3.74 20.06
CA VAL A 92 -4.51 -4.00 20.41
C VAL A 92 -4.37 -4.97 21.58
N ALA A 93 -5.30 -4.93 22.55
CA ALA A 93 -5.27 -5.84 23.70
C ALA A 93 -5.75 -7.26 23.41
N ASP A 94 -6.78 -7.40 22.60
CA ASP A 94 -7.53 -8.65 22.46
C ASP A 94 -7.38 -9.32 21.09
N GLY A 95 -7.07 -8.56 20.04
CA GLY A 95 -7.04 -9.06 18.66
C GLY A 95 -5.69 -9.67 18.27
N PRO A 96 -5.67 -10.68 17.36
CA PRO A 96 -4.43 -11.08 16.74
C PRO A 96 -3.92 -9.97 15.81
N LEU A 97 -2.65 -9.60 15.97
CA LEU A 97 -1.98 -8.59 15.14
C LEU A 97 -0.86 -9.25 14.31
N MET A 98 -0.43 -8.57 13.24
CA MET A 98 0.73 -9.03 12.46
C MET A 98 2.00 -8.98 13.32
N GLU A 99 2.79 -10.04 13.28
CA GLU A 99 4.01 -10.21 14.06
C GLU A 99 5.28 -10.09 13.20
N SER A 100 5.14 -10.29 11.88
CA SER A 100 6.27 -10.25 10.95
C SER A 100 5.81 -9.93 9.53
N LEU A 101 6.78 -9.76 8.62
CA LEU A 101 6.53 -9.57 7.19
C LEU A 101 5.81 -10.76 6.53
N SER A 102 5.87 -11.96 7.13
CA SER A 102 5.14 -13.13 6.61
C SER A 102 3.62 -13.03 6.79
N ASP A 103 3.16 -12.12 7.64
CA ASP A 103 1.75 -11.88 7.90
C ASP A 103 1.15 -10.81 6.97
N ASN A 104 1.97 -10.24 6.06
CA ASN A 104 1.48 -9.24 5.12
C ASN A 104 0.27 -9.74 4.33
N GLY A 105 -0.80 -8.93 4.28
CA GLY A 105 -1.86 -9.10 3.31
C GLY A 105 -1.37 -8.73 1.93
N GLN A 106 -0.94 -9.71 1.14
CA GLN A 106 -0.30 -9.44 -0.16
C GLN A 106 -0.65 -10.49 -1.20
N LEU A 107 -0.84 -10.03 -2.43
CA LEU A 107 -0.95 -10.90 -3.60
C LEU A 107 0.46 -11.16 -4.16
N ILE A 108 0.85 -12.42 -4.22
CA ILE A 108 2.10 -12.87 -4.84
C ILE A 108 1.80 -13.27 -6.28
N TYR A 109 2.55 -12.69 -7.22
CA TYR A 109 2.42 -13.00 -8.64
C TYR A 109 3.16 -14.28 -8.99
N LEU A 110 2.69 -14.98 -10.03
CA LEU A 110 3.27 -16.22 -10.54
C LEU A 110 3.79 -16.01 -11.97
N ASP A 111 4.88 -16.70 -12.35
CA ASP A 111 5.34 -16.68 -13.73
C ASP A 111 4.48 -17.62 -14.62
N GLN A 112 3.21 -17.27 -14.72
CA GLN A 112 2.22 -17.94 -15.53
C GLN A 112 1.43 -16.86 -16.29
N GLN A 113 0.97 -17.19 -17.49
CA GLN A 113 0.12 -16.28 -18.26
C GLN A 113 -1.06 -15.81 -17.39
N ASP A 114 -1.37 -14.51 -17.44
CA ASP A 114 -2.43 -13.82 -16.71
C ASP A 114 -2.26 -13.74 -15.17
N ASN A 115 -1.19 -14.33 -14.61
CA ASN A 115 -0.86 -14.28 -13.18
C ASN A 115 0.44 -13.52 -12.87
N ARG A 116 1.05 -12.91 -13.89
CA ARG A 116 2.29 -12.13 -13.74
C ARG A 116 2.01 -10.74 -13.20
N TYR A 117 3.07 -10.14 -12.66
CA TYR A 117 3.03 -8.74 -12.26
C TYR A 117 2.60 -7.85 -13.44
N PRO A 118 1.61 -6.95 -13.27
CA PRO A 118 1.00 -6.21 -14.37
C PRO A 118 1.96 -5.36 -15.20
N TYR A 119 3.05 -4.89 -14.60
CA TYR A 119 4.07 -4.09 -15.29
C TYR A 119 5.26 -4.93 -15.82
N PHE A 120 5.16 -6.26 -15.74
CA PHE A 120 6.18 -7.12 -16.31
C PHE A 120 6.26 -6.92 -17.83
N ASN A 121 7.46 -6.61 -18.32
CA ASN A 121 7.71 -6.28 -19.73
C ASN A 121 6.92 -5.07 -20.28
N ASP A 122 6.40 -4.20 -19.42
CA ASP A 122 5.80 -2.94 -19.87
C ASP A 122 6.89 -2.08 -20.53
N SER A 123 6.68 -1.76 -21.81
CA SER A 123 7.65 -1.00 -22.62
C SER A 123 7.90 0.41 -22.10
N ASP A 124 6.91 1.01 -21.46
CA ASP A 124 7.00 2.38 -20.96
C ASP A 124 7.88 2.49 -19.71
N PHE A 125 7.92 1.46 -18.86
CA PHE A 125 8.82 1.46 -17.69
C PHE A 125 10.29 1.50 -18.08
N GLY A 126 10.66 0.81 -19.14
CA GLY A 126 12.04 0.79 -19.64
C GLY A 126 12.42 2.04 -20.43
N SER A 127 11.48 2.78 -21.02
CA SER A 127 11.75 3.85 -21.99
C SER A 127 11.11 5.19 -21.65
N GLY A 128 9.84 5.24 -21.28
CA GLY A 128 9.04 6.45 -21.21
C GLY A 128 8.71 6.94 -19.79
N ARG A 129 8.98 6.14 -18.76
CA ARG A 129 8.71 6.52 -17.36
C ARG A 129 10.00 6.92 -16.65
N PHE A 130 9.96 8.08 -16.01
CA PHE A 130 11.08 8.63 -15.26
C PHE A 130 10.70 8.85 -13.80
N MET A 131 11.69 8.84 -12.93
CA MET A 131 11.48 9.15 -11.52
C MET A 131 11.12 10.62 -11.36
N ASP A 132 10.30 10.92 -10.39
CA ASP A 132 9.92 12.27 -9.99
C ASP A 132 11.09 12.97 -9.29
N SER A 133 11.40 14.22 -9.69
CA SER A 133 12.51 14.97 -9.11
C SER A 133 12.32 15.30 -7.64
N THR A 134 11.07 15.55 -7.21
CA THR A 134 10.73 15.83 -5.80
C THR A 134 10.98 14.61 -4.93
N TYR A 135 10.59 13.42 -5.42
CA TYR A 135 10.82 12.16 -4.73
C TYR A 135 12.32 11.84 -4.61
N ILE A 136 13.07 11.95 -5.71
CA ILE A 136 14.53 11.78 -5.71
C ILE A 136 15.19 12.75 -4.72
N ALA A 137 14.84 14.04 -4.80
CA ALA A 137 15.40 15.07 -3.92
C ALA A 137 15.08 14.80 -2.45
N ALA A 138 13.87 14.32 -2.13
CA ALA A 138 13.48 13.99 -0.78
C ALA A 138 14.32 12.85 -0.18
N LEU A 139 14.63 11.83 -0.95
CA LEU A 139 15.50 10.72 -0.51
C LEU A 139 16.98 11.16 -0.47
N ALA A 140 17.46 11.84 -1.49
CA ALA A 140 18.86 12.28 -1.57
C ALA A 140 19.24 13.27 -0.44
N THR A 141 18.37 14.27 -0.17
CA THR A 141 18.61 15.25 0.90
C THR A 141 18.67 14.61 2.28
N ARG A 142 17.89 13.55 2.50
CA ARG A 142 17.89 12.80 3.77
C ARG A 142 18.93 11.70 3.82
N GLN A 143 19.71 11.53 2.77
CA GLN A 143 20.65 10.42 2.60
C GLN A 143 20.00 9.06 2.81
N ASP A 144 18.79 8.90 2.28
CA ASP A 144 18.00 7.68 2.45
C ASP A 144 18.45 6.61 1.42
N PRO A 145 19.01 5.48 1.88
CA PRO A 145 19.55 4.46 0.98
C PRO A 145 18.48 3.75 0.14
N ARG A 146 17.21 3.90 0.45
CA ARG A 146 16.11 3.37 -0.37
C ARG A 146 16.15 3.93 -1.79
N LEU A 147 16.76 5.11 -2.00
CA LEU A 147 16.98 5.67 -3.33
C LEU A 147 17.66 4.67 -4.27
N PHE A 148 18.67 3.98 -3.80
CA PHE A 148 19.44 3.01 -4.59
C PHE A 148 18.67 1.74 -4.93
N ALA A 149 17.59 1.46 -4.21
CA ALA A 149 16.72 0.31 -4.45
C ALA A 149 15.55 0.63 -5.39
N VAL A 150 15.10 1.89 -5.43
CA VAL A 150 13.88 2.28 -6.17
C VAL A 150 14.17 2.93 -7.53
N ALA A 151 15.39 3.44 -7.73
CA ALA A 151 15.77 4.16 -8.95
C ALA A 151 17.07 3.63 -9.55
N THR A 152 17.25 3.83 -10.86
CA THR A 152 18.56 3.70 -11.53
C THR A 152 19.33 5.02 -11.42
N GLN A 153 20.67 4.96 -11.50
CA GLN A 153 21.46 6.17 -11.74
C GLN A 153 21.00 6.85 -13.04
N THR A 154 21.27 8.15 -13.17
CA THR A 154 21.12 8.80 -14.48
C THR A 154 22.14 8.22 -15.46
N PRO A 155 21.83 8.09 -16.77
CA PRO A 155 22.77 7.58 -17.76
C PRO A 155 24.11 8.33 -17.79
N ASN A 156 24.10 9.63 -17.57
CA ASN A 156 25.33 10.43 -17.51
C ASN A 156 26.17 10.14 -16.25
N ALA A 157 25.56 9.89 -15.12
CA ALA A 157 26.26 9.52 -13.90
C ALA A 157 26.92 8.13 -14.03
N GLU A 158 26.18 7.16 -14.59
CA GLU A 158 26.70 5.84 -14.90
C GLU A 158 27.89 5.91 -15.88
N LYS A 159 27.73 6.64 -16.99
CA LYS A 159 28.81 6.85 -17.98
C LYS A 159 30.03 7.54 -17.38
N ALA A 160 29.83 8.42 -16.41
CA ALA A 160 30.93 9.10 -15.70
C ALA A 160 31.60 8.21 -14.64
N GLY A 161 31.12 6.96 -14.44
CA GLY A 161 31.66 6.02 -13.46
C GLY A 161 31.35 6.38 -12.01
N LYS A 162 30.32 7.18 -11.75
CA LYS A 162 29.89 7.47 -10.38
C LYS A 162 29.41 6.21 -9.68
N ALA A 163 29.66 6.13 -8.37
CA ALA A 163 29.24 4.99 -7.57
C ALA A 163 27.70 4.93 -7.44
N ILE A 164 27.13 3.71 -7.41
CA ILE A 164 25.69 3.50 -7.26
C ILE A 164 25.15 4.04 -5.93
N ASN A 165 25.98 4.11 -4.89
CA ASN A 165 25.65 4.65 -3.58
C ASN A 165 25.99 6.16 -3.43
N ASP A 166 26.28 6.84 -4.53
CA ASP A 166 26.43 8.30 -4.56
C ASP A 166 25.07 8.94 -4.87
N PHE A 167 24.50 9.64 -3.89
CA PHE A 167 23.21 10.32 -4.05
C PHE A 167 23.19 11.35 -5.19
N SER A 168 24.34 11.91 -5.56
CA SER A 168 24.49 12.83 -6.69
C SER A 168 24.39 12.15 -8.06
N SER A 169 24.27 10.83 -8.10
CA SER A 169 24.10 10.04 -9.33
C SER A 169 22.66 9.97 -9.81
N TYR A 170 21.72 10.51 -9.03
CA TYR A 170 20.29 10.40 -9.26
C TYR A 170 19.65 11.76 -9.47
N ASP A 171 18.75 11.85 -10.45
CA ASP A 171 17.92 13.02 -10.71
C ASP A 171 16.62 12.57 -11.39
N GLY A 172 15.55 13.34 -11.25
CA GLY A 172 14.23 13.01 -11.78
C GLY A 172 13.69 14.07 -12.75
N GLY A 173 12.56 13.76 -13.37
CA GLY A 173 11.78 14.72 -14.14
C GLY A 173 10.95 15.61 -13.20
N ASP A 174 10.79 16.88 -13.53
CA ASP A 174 9.93 17.80 -12.82
C ASP A 174 8.46 17.48 -13.19
N PRO A 175 7.58 17.08 -12.24
CA PRO A 175 6.19 16.78 -12.53
C PRO A 175 5.34 18.01 -12.86
N ALA A 176 5.84 19.20 -12.60
CA ALA A 176 5.12 20.45 -12.83
C ALA A 176 5.33 21.03 -14.25
N VAL A 177 6.19 20.43 -15.06
CA VAL A 177 6.43 20.88 -16.42
C VAL A 177 5.80 19.94 -17.47
N PRO A 178 5.61 20.39 -18.72
CA PRO A 178 5.18 19.53 -19.81
C PRO A 178 6.10 18.32 -19.99
N TYR A 179 5.53 17.16 -20.30
CA TYR A 179 6.29 15.91 -20.48
C TYR A 179 7.41 16.03 -21.52
N SER A 180 7.25 16.86 -22.57
CA SER A 180 8.31 17.11 -23.55
C SER A 180 9.62 17.59 -22.92
N LEU A 181 9.55 18.49 -21.95
CA LEU A 181 10.75 19.00 -21.25
C LEU A 181 11.39 17.91 -20.36
N VAL A 182 10.59 17.06 -19.73
CA VAL A 182 11.10 15.89 -19.00
C VAL A 182 11.78 14.92 -19.96
N ASN A 183 11.16 14.67 -21.11
CA ASN A 183 11.73 13.80 -22.14
C ASN A 183 13.05 14.36 -22.70
N ASP A 184 13.13 15.66 -22.97
CA ASP A 184 14.39 16.29 -23.42
C ASP A 184 15.51 16.14 -22.37
N LYS A 185 15.21 16.33 -21.08
CA LYS A 185 16.13 16.07 -19.97
C LYS A 185 16.57 14.59 -19.94
N ALA A 186 15.65 13.68 -20.18
CA ALA A 186 15.90 12.24 -20.19
C ALA A 186 16.76 11.82 -21.41
N VAL A 187 16.46 12.35 -22.60
CA VAL A 187 17.26 12.13 -23.82
C VAL A 187 18.69 12.67 -23.63
N ALA A 188 18.85 13.78 -22.91
CA ALA A 188 20.16 14.29 -22.51
C ALA A 188 20.89 13.42 -21.46
N GLY A 189 20.29 12.34 -20.99
CA GLY A 189 20.90 11.41 -20.02
C GLY A 189 20.86 11.86 -18.57
N ASN A 190 19.97 12.79 -18.21
CA ASN A 190 19.89 13.41 -16.89
C ASN A 190 18.64 13.02 -16.08
N CYS A 191 17.96 11.93 -16.43
CA CYS A 191 16.85 11.40 -15.64
C CYS A 191 17.09 9.97 -15.22
N SER A 192 16.87 9.68 -13.96
CA SER A 192 16.77 8.35 -13.39
C SER A 192 15.45 7.70 -13.81
N LYS A 193 15.46 6.38 -13.95
CA LYS A 193 14.28 5.56 -14.23
C LYS A 193 13.91 4.75 -13.00
N PRO A 194 12.67 4.22 -12.92
CA PRO A 194 12.35 3.20 -11.93
C PRO A 194 13.31 2.02 -12.01
N ALA A 195 13.66 1.45 -10.87
CA ALA A 195 14.57 0.31 -10.83
C ALA A 195 14.02 -0.88 -11.63
N PRO A 196 14.87 -1.63 -12.36
CA PRO A 196 14.46 -2.76 -13.20
C PRO A 196 13.66 -3.82 -12.47
N ARG A 197 13.85 -3.97 -11.15
CA ARG A 197 13.06 -4.88 -10.32
C ARG A 197 11.55 -4.70 -10.45
N TYR A 198 11.07 -3.51 -10.79
CA TYR A 198 9.64 -3.22 -10.91
C TYR A 198 9.03 -3.62 -12.26
N TYR A 199 9.82 -4.08 -13.24
CA TYR A 199 9.26 -4.41 -14.57
C TYR A 199 9.99 -5.53 -15.33
N GLN A 200 11.16 -5.96 -14.87
CA GLN A 200 11.95 -6.99 -15.60
C GLN A 200 11.67 -8.42 -15.13
N THR A 201 11.07 -8.61 -13.96
CA THR A 201 10.75 -9.93 -13.44
C THR A 201 9.25 -10.08 -13.22
N PRO A 202 8.66 -11.24 -13.59
CA PRO A 202 7.20 -11.43 -13.52
C PRO A 202 6.66 -11.57 -12.10
N THR A 203 7.51 -11.85 -11.11
CA THR A 203 7.12 -12.22 -9.74
C THR A 203 7.78 -11.37 -8.67
N ASN A 204 8.50 -10.31 -9.05
CA ASN A 204 9.44 -9.64 -8.13
C ASN A 204 8.76 -8.80 -7.04
N GLU A 205 7.69 -8.09 -7.39
CA GLU A 205 7.01 -7.19 -6.46
C GLU A 205 5.60 -7.69 -6.14
N PRO A 206 5.34 -8.16 -4.92
CA PRO A 206 3.99 -8.50 -4.50
C PRO A 206 3.13 -7.24 -4.36
N MET A 207 1.84 -7.36 -4.61
CA MET A 207 0.89 -6.30 -4.33
C MET A 207 0.49 -6.34 -2.86
N VAL A 208 1.03 -5.43 -2.06
CA VAL A 208 0.72 -5.34 -0.62
C VAL A 208 -0.58 -4.55 -0.43
N LEU A 209 -1.58 -5.17 0.17
CA LEU A 209 -2.85 -4.55 0.56
C LEU A 209 -2.70 -3.78 1.87
N LEU A 210 -2.14 -4.45 2.88
CA LEU A 210 -1.68 -3.89 4.14
C LEU A 210 -0.58 -4.78 4.71
N GLY A 211 0.51 -4.16 5.19
CA GLY A 211 1.66 -4.90 5.66
C GLY A 211 2.02 -4.63 7.13
N TYR A 212 2.83 -5.52 7.67
CA TYR A 212 3.37 -5.45 9.04
C TYR A 212 4.01 -4.10 9.35
N VAL A 213 4.81 -3.54 8.42
CA VAL A 213 5.50 -2.26 8.62
C VAL A 213 4.51 -1.12 8.83
N GLU A 214 3.42 -1.07 8.07
CA GLU A 214 2.38 -0.07 8.24
C GLU A 214 1.67 -0.22 9.58
N GLN A 215 1.33 -1.46 9.97
CA GLN A 215 0.75 -1.71 11.29
C GLN A 215 1.68 -1.20 12.41
N GLN A 216 2.99 -1.44 12.33
CA GLN A 216 3.94 -0.97 13.34
C GLN A 216 4.01 0.55 13.41
N LEU A 217 3.92 1.26 12.28
CA LEU A 217 3.85 2.73 12.27
C LEU A 217 2.57 3.25 12.92
N ILE A 218 1.43 2.60 12.65
CA ILE A 218 0.14 2.91 13.28
C ILE A 218 0.21 2.72 14.81
N LEU A 219 0.79 1.62 15.27
CA LEU A 219 0.98 1.36 16.71
C LEU A 219 1.92 2.36 17.35
N ALA A 220 3.02 2.71 16.69
CA ALA A 220 3.96 3.73 17.18
C ALA A 220 3.28 5.10 17.30
N GLU A 221 2.45 5.50 16.35
CA GLU A 221 1.65 6.71 16.43
C GLU A 221 0.66 6.66 17.59
N ALA A 222 0.02 5.51 17.82
CA ALA A 222 -0.91 5.33 18.94
C ALA A 222 -0.22 5.51 20.30
N VAL A 223 1.03 5.01 20.46
CA VAL A 223 1.84 5.24 21.68
C VAL A 223 2.10 6.74 21.88
N VAL A 224 2.54 7.44 20.84
CA VAL A 224 2.81 8.89 20.92
C VAL A 224 1.55 9.69 21.28
N ARG A 225 0.38 9.23 20.83
CA ARG A 225 -0.92 9.84 21.15
C ARG A 225 -1.46 9.43 22.54
N GLY A 226 -0.82 8.51 23.25
CA GLY A 226 -1.29 7.98 24.55
C GLY A 226 -2.59 7.18 24.43
N TRP A 227 -2.71 6.38 23.36
CA TRP A 227 -3.84 5.48 23.13
C TRP A 227 -3.57 4.08 23.68
N ILE A 228 -2.33 3.66 23.67
CA ILE A 228 -1.80 2.39 24.18
C ILE A 228 -0.49 2.62 24.91
#